data_e7d777115012bbb3b4519ae6c597e4f0
#
_entry.id   e7d777115012bbb3b4519ae6c597e4f0
#
_cell.length_a   1.000
_cell.length_b   1.000
_cell.length_c   1.000
_cell.angle_alpha   90.00
_cell.angle_beta   90.00
_cell.angle_gamma   90.00
#
_symmetry.space_group_name_H-M   'P 1'
#
loop_
_entity.id
_entity.type
_entity.pdbx_description
1 polymer ?
#
loop_
_entity_poly.entity_id
_entity_poly.type
_entity_poly.pdbx_seq_one_letter_code
_entity_poly.pdbx_strand_id
1 'polypeptide(L)'
;MTATQALLERACFDFTKTTLPGVLLDKKWTCPEAIELQVWTKTMVQSRNSPSEDALGTSLDTLSDSEITFNDWVRHTAVHRTPRTASGVLELVMSAGRLVGALQDTTRAAKLDRLYREIYAAVTDLKQTKKVMKEDLEEELKGIGVWKANLDCREKEAIASTIRDNAECETSVGALLDRAVADMAADL
;
A
#
# COMPACT_ATOMS: atom_id res chain seq x y z
N MET A 1 6.11 -10.47 10.59
CA MET A 1 7.48 -9.99 10.93
C MET A 1 8.17 -10.80 12.03
N THR A 2 7.46 -11.28 13.06
CA THR A 2 8.05 -12.10 14.15
C THR A 2 8.77 -13.34 13.64
N ALA A 3 8.19 -14.07 12.68
CA ALA A 3 8.86 -15.24 12.08
C ALA A 3 10.14 -14.85 11.31
N THR A 4 10.13 -13.72 10.60
CA THR A 4 11.31 -13.18 9.88
C THR A 4 12.41 -12.82 10.87
N GLN A 5 12.08 -12.18 12.00
CA GLN A 5 13.01 -11.88 13.07
C GLN A 5 13.67 -13.14 13.61
N ALA A 6 12.88 -14.15 13.99
CA ALA A 6 13.41 -15.40 14.51
C ALA A 6 14.32 -16.14 13.50
N LEU A 7 14.01 -16.08 12.21
CA LEU A 7 14.88 -16.64 11.17
C LEU A 7 16.22 -15.91 11.09
N LEU A 8 16.21 -14.57 11.19
CA LEU A 8 17.42 -13.74 11.19
C LEU A 8 18.29 -14.02 12.42
N GLU A 9 17.70 -14.00 13.61
CA GLU A 9 18.42 -14.25 14.88
C GLU A 9 19.11 -15.63 14.87
N ARG A 10 18.41 -16.65 14.37
CA ARG A 10 18.99 -17.99 14.22
C ARG A 10 20.10 -18.05 13.17
N ALA A 11 19.93 -17.37 12.02
CA ALA A 11 20.97 -17.32 11.00
C ALA A 11 22.22 -16.62 11.54
N CYS A 12 22.05 -15.50 12.25
CA CYS A 12 23.16 -14.78 12.88
C CYS A 12 23.89 -15.65 13.94
N PHE A 13 23.13 -16.35 14.78
CA PHE A 13 23.71 -17.25 15.79
C PHE A 13 24.49 -18.39 15.16
N ASP A 14 23.91 -19.10 14.19
CA ASP A 14 24.55 -20.25 13.54
C ASP A 14 25.83 -19.82 12.78
N PHE A 15 25.78 -18.68 12.09
CA PHE A 15 26.94 -18.07 11.45
C PHE A 15 28.04 -17.72 12.47
N THR A 16 27.67 -17.03 13.56
CA THR A 16 28.64 -16.63 14.58
C THR A 16 29.24 -17.84 15.27
N LYS A 17 28.45 -18.91 15.46
CA LYS A 17 28.93 -20.16 16.07
C LYS A 17 30.02 -20.84 15.23
N THR A 18 29.93 -20.75 13.91
CA THR A 18 30.89 -21.36 13.00
C THR A 18 32.08 -20.46 12.70
N THR A 19 31.84 -19.15 12.56
CA THR A 19 32.86 -18.21 12.06
C THR A 19 33.54 -17.42 13.18
N LEU A 20 32.81 -17.12 14.28
CA LEU A 20 33.26 -16.27 15.38
C LEU A 20 32.97 -16.89 16.75
N PRO A 21 33.40 -18.13 17.02
CA PRO A 21 33.07 -18.81 18.27
C PRO A 21 33.56 -18.06 19.52
N GLY A 22 34.67 -17.31 19.43
CA GLY A 22 35.20 -16.48 20.49
C GLY A 22 34.19 -15.41 20.96
N VAL A 23 33.45 -14.78 20.04
CA VAL A 23 32.45 -13.77 20.37
C VAL A 23 31.33 -14.37 21.24
N LEU A 24 30.86 -15.59 20.93
CA LEU A 24 29.85 -16.27 21.71
C LEU A 24 30.32 -16.59 23.14
N LEU A 25 31.58 -17.02 23.26
CA LEU A 25 32.19 -17.36 24.57
C LEU A 25 32.37 -16.10 25.43
N ASP A 26 32.95 -15.04 24.86
CA ASP A 26 33.21 -13.79 25.59
C ASP A 26 31.91 -13.12 26.06
N LYS A 27 30.90 -13.13 25.22
CA LYS A 27 29.59 -12.54 25.54
C LYS A 27 28.64 -13.49 26.27
N LYS A 28 29.02 -14.76 26.46
CA LYS A 28 28.22 -15.82 27.09
C LYS A 28 26.86 -16.04 26.41
N TRP A 29 26.84 -15.94 25.06
CA TRP A 29 25.63 -16.14 24.28
C TRP A 29 25.43 -17.62 23.95
N THR A 30 24.36 -18.20 24.49
CA THR A 30 24.13 -19.66 24.43
C THR A 30 23.02 -20.07 23.48
N CYS A 31 22.14 -19.17 23.09
CA CYS A 31 21.06 -19.44 22.15
C CYS A 31 20.69 -18.17 21.33
N PRO A 32 20.09 -18.34 20.14
CA PRO A 32 19.73 -17.23 19.28
C PRO A 32 18.73 -16.25 19.91
N GLU A 33 17.79 -16.78 20.69
CA GLU A 33 16.69 -16.03 21.29
C GLU A 33 17.12 -15.17 22.52
N ALA A 34 18.32 -15.40 23.05
CA ALA A 34 18.86 -14.61 24.16
C ALA A 34 19.29 -13.19 23.74
N ILE A 35 19.39 -12.96 22.45
CA ILE A 35 20.00 -11.76 21.88
C ILE A 35 19.05 -11.11 20.88
N GLU A 36 18.85 -9.82 21.02
CA GLU A 36 18.05 -9.04 20.08
C GLU A 36 18.76 -8.87 18.74
N LEU A 37 17.99 -8.86 17.66
CA LEU A 37 18.49 -8.73 16.28
C LEU A 37 19.42 -7.53 16.10
N GLN A 38 19.10 -6.38 16.71
CA GLN A 38 19.97 -5.20 16.61
C GLN A 38 21.34 -5.38 17.29
N VAL A 39 21.47 -6.28 18.26
CA VAL A 39 22.77 -6.61 18.86
C VAL A 39 23.56 -7.49 17.91
N TRP A 40 22.89 -8.44 17.22
CA TRP A 40 23.50 -9.24 16.18
C TRP A 40 24.05 -8.39 15.04
N THR A 41 23.24 -7.49 14.48
CA THR A 41 23.66 -6.63 13.35
C THR A 41 24.84 -5.75 13.72
N LYS A 42 24.81 -5.11 14.91
CA LYS A 42 25.94 -4.33 15.43
C LYS A 42 27.20 -5.16 15.63
N THR A 43 27.07 -6.35 16.19
CA THR A 43 28.22 -7.24 16.41
C THR A 43 28.85 -7.65 15.08
N MET A 44 28.05 -7.96 14.06
CA MET A 44 28.54 -8.31 12.72
C MET A 44 29.30 -7.16 12.06
N VAL A 45 28.76 -5.93 12.14
CA VAL A 45 29.43 -4.73 11.63
C VAL A 45 30.76 -4.49 12.36
N GLN A 46 30.78 -4.63 13.70
CA GLN A 46 31.99 -4.48 14.50
C GLN A 46 33.04 -5.52 14.17
N SER A 47 32.65 -6.78 14.08
CA SER A 47 33.57 -7.88 13.77
C SER A 47 34.14 -7.78 12.36
N ARG A 48 33.36 -7.34 11.38
CA ARG A 48 33.83 -7.10 10.01
C ARG A 48 34.92 -6.03 9.96
N ASN A 49 34.79 -4.99 10.76
CA ASN A 49 35.74 -3.86 10.81
C ASN A 49 36.95 -4.12 11.75
N SER A 50 37.03 -5.33 12.34
CA SER A 50 38.13 -5.69 13.21
C SER A 50 39.30 -6.31 12.42
N PRO A 51 40.55 -5.84 12.57
CA PRO A 51 41.69 -6.30 11.79
C PRO A 51 42.14 -7.74 12.09
N SER A 52 41.54 -8.43 13.05
CA SER A 52 41.97 -9.75 13.51
C SER A 52 41.21 -10.95 12.94
N GLU A 53 40.23 -10.74 12.04
CA GLU A 53 39.33 -11.83 11.59
C GLU A 53 39.15 -11.81 10.05
N ASP A 54 40.15 -12.28 9.32
CA ASP A 54 40.11 -12.42 7.84
C ASP A 54 38.94 -13.29 7.32
N ALA A 55 38.34 -14.12 8.19
CA ALA A 55 37.29 -15.05 7.81
C ALA A 55 35.91 -14.38 7.61
N LEU A 56 35.67 -13.21 8.17
CA LEU A 56 34.39 -12.50 8.06
C LEU A 56 34.29 -11.70 6.75
N GLY A 57 35.43 -11.17 6.28
CA GLY A 57 35.50 -10.24 5.17
C GLY A 57 34.75 -10.74 3.93
N THR A 58 35.02 -11.95 3.52
CA THR A 58 34.55 -12.46 2.21
C THR A 58 33.06 -12.70 2.09
N SER A 59 32.35 -12.96 3.19
CA SER A 59 30.91 -13.28 3.15
C SER A 59 30.01 -12.06 3.34
N LEU A 60 30.36 -11.18 4.27
CA LEU A 60 29.57 -9.97 4.57
C LEU A 60 29.98 -8.75 3.72
N ASP A 61 31.10 -8.79 3.00
CA ASP A 61 31.57 -7.68 2.15
C ASP A 61 30.64 -7.33 1.00
N THR A 62 29.72 -8.22 0.66
CA THR A 62 28.66 -7.95 -0.33
C THR A 62 27.61 -6.98 0.15
N LEU A 63 27.55 -6.68 1.46
CA LEU A 63 26.58 -5.78 2.07
C LEU A 63 27.30 -4.59 2.72
N SER A 64 26.70 -3.41 2.60
CA SER A 64 27.11 -2.23 3.36
C SER A 64 26.67 -2.34 4.83
N ASP A 65 27.32 -1.57 5.72
CA ASP A 65 26.90 -1.47 7.14
C ASP A 65 25.44 -1.04 7.29
N SER A 66 24.99 -0.12 6.42
CA SER A 66 23.62 0.35 6.42
C SER A 66 22.63 -0.75 5.99
N GLU A 67 22.99 -1.65 5.10
CA GLU A 67 22.16 -2.79 4.71
C GLU A 67 22.06 -3.83 5.83
N ILE A 68 23.15 -4.07 6.55
CA ILE A 68 23.13 -4.95 7.72
C ILE A 68 22.24 -4.36 8.81
N THR A 69 22.44 -3.10 9.18
CA THR A 69 21.69 -2.43 10.25
C THR A 69 20.24 -2.13 9.87
N PHE A 70 19.92 -2.06 8.58
CA PHE A 70 18.52 -1.92 8.13
C PHE A 70 17.63 -3.05 8.63
N ASN A 71 18.19 -4.24 8.88
CA ASN A 71 17.44 -5.37 9.45
C ASN A 71 16.94 -5.13 10.89
N ASP A 72 17.45 -4.11 11.61
CA ASP A 72 16.92 -3.69 12.90
C ASP A 72 15.44 -3.28 12.81
N TRP A 73 15.01 -2.79 11.64
CA TRP A 73 13.60 -2.47 11.36
C TRP A 73 12.69 -3.69 11.36
N VAL A 74 13.22 -4.88 11.08
CA VAL A 74 12.46 -6.14 11.19
C VAL A 74 12.03 -6.35 12.63
N ARG A 75 12.99 -6.20 13.59
CA ARG A 75 12.71 -6.27 15.02
C ARG A 75 11.76 -5.14 15.46
N HIS A 76 12.06 -3.91 15.10
CA HIS A 76 11.25 -2.76 15.46
C HIS A 76 9.79 -2.95 15.03
N THR A 77 9.56 -3.40 13.79
CA THR A 77 8.23 -3.66 13.27
C THR A 77 7.55 -4.84 13.98
N ALA A 78 8.30 -5.89 14.32
CA ALA A 78 7.75 -7.06 14.99
C ALA A 78 7.35 -6.77 16.44
N VAL A 79 8.19 -6.05 17.19
CA VAL A 79 8.00 -5.75 18.62
C VAL A 79 6.94 -4.66 18.83
N HIS A 80 7.06 -3.56 18.11
CA HIS A 80 6.18 -2.40 18.28
C HIS A 80 4.91 -2.45 17.43
N ARG A 81 4.73 -3.51 16.61
CA ARG A 81 3.58 -3.67 15.70
C ARG A 81 3.35 -2.42 14.86
N THR A 82 4.44 -1.75 14.47
CA THR A 82 4.37 -0.50 13.71
C THR A 82 3.70 -0.75 12.36
N PRO A 83 2.64 0.00 12.01
CA PRO A 83 2.01 -0.13 10.71
C PRO A 83 3.01 0.13 9.59
N ARG A 84 3.06 -0.76 8.62
CA ARG A 84 3.91 -0.64 7.43
C ARG A 84 3.08 -0.76 6.17
N THR A 85 3.50 -0.07 5.14
CA THR A 85 2.96 -0.30 3.80
C THR A 85 3.37 -1.69 3.30
N ALA A 86 2.59 -2.24 2.39
CA ALA A 86 2.93 -3.52 1.78
C ALA A 86 4.31 -3.50 1.11
N SER A 87 4.69 -2.38 0.48
CA SER A 87 6.05 -2.18 -0.08
C SER A 87 7.12 -2.19 1.02
N GLY A 88 6.87 -1.53 2.16
CA GLY A 88 7.82 -1.54 3.28
C GLY A 88 8.01 -2.93 3.90
N VAL A 89 6.97 -3.78 3.91
CA VAL A 89 7.11 -5.19 4.33
C VAL A 89 7.97 -5.96 3.33
N LEU A 90 7.75 -5.77 2.02
CA LEU A 90 8.57 -6.39 0.98
C LEU A 90 10.05 -6.04 1.09
N GLU A 91 10.35 -4.75 1.32
CA GLU A 91 11.73 -4.27 1.51
C GLU A 91 12.40 -4.94 2.72
N LEU A 92 11.69 -5.08 3.84
CA LEU A 92 12.21 -5.75 5.03
C LEU A 92 12.48 -7.24 4.78
N VAL A 93 11.57 -7.96 4.11
CA VAL A 93 11.77 -9.39 3.79
C VAL A 93 12.90 -9.58 2.79
N MET A 94 13.02 -8.71 1.79
CA MET A 94 14.11 -8.73 0.82
C MET A 94 15.47 -8.48 1.51
N SER A 95 15.56 -7.48 2.37
CA SER A 95 16.76 -7.18 3.13
C SER A 95 17.16 -8.36 4.04
N ALA A 96 16.18 -8.97 4.71
CA ALA A 96 16.40 -10.17 5.51
C ALA A 96 16.97 -11.32 4.68
N GLY A 97 16.42 -11.55 3.48
CA GLY A 97 16.91 -12.57 2.56
C GLY A 97 18.36 -12.32 2.09
N ARG A 98 18.70 -11.06 1.82
CA ARG A 98 20.08 -10.67 1.44
C ARG A 98 21.06 -10.90 2.58
N LEU A 99 20.70 -10.50 3.81
CA LEU A 99 21.55 -10.74 4.98
C LEU A 99 21.77 -12.23 5.20
N VAL A 100 20.70 -13.04 5.22
CA VAL A 100 20.81 -14.49 5.40
C VAL A 100 21.61 -15.15 4.27
N GLY A 101 21.47 -14.67 3.03
CA GLY A 101 22.27 -15.11 1.89
C GLY A 101 23.77 -14.80 2.08
N ALA A 102 24.10 -13.60 2.56
CA ALA A 102 25.47 -13.20 2.88
C ALA A 102 26.07 -14.04 4.05
N LEU A 103 25.22 -14.51 4.96
CA LEU A 103 25.61 -15.46 6.01
C LEU A 103 25.73 -16.92 5.51
N GLN A 104 25.58 -17.16 4.21
CA GLN A 104 25.65 -18.46 3.55
C GLN A 104 24.59 -19.48 4.01
N ASP A 105 23.52 -19.05 4.66
CA ASP A 105 22.42 -19.92 5.05
C ASP A 105 21.39 -20.05 3.91
N THR A 106 21.69 -20.90 2.97
CA THR A 106 20.86 -21.13 1.78
C THR A 106 19.45 -21.62 2.13
N THR A 107 19.32 -22.39 3.19
CA THR A 107 18.02 -22.95 3.63
C THR A 107 17.07 -21.88 4.12
N ARG A 108 17.53 -20.95 4.98
CA ARG A 108 16.72 -19.86 5.48
C ARG A 108 16.53 -18.77 4.43
N ALA A 109 17.53 -18.52 3.58
CA ALA A 109 17.43 -17.63 2.43
C ALA A 109 16.30 -18.06 1.48
N ALA A 110 16.22 -19.36 1.15
CA ALA A 110 15.14 -19.89 0.30
C ALA A 110 13.75 -19.72 0.93
N LYS A 111 13.60 -19.84 2.25
CA LYS A 111 12.34 -19.58 2.96
C LYS A 111 11.93 -18.11 2.86
N LEU A 112 12.88 -17.18 3.01
CA LEU A 112 12.63 -15.74 2.90
C LEU A 112 12.31 -15.34 1.45
N ASP A 113 12.97 -15.93 0.47
CA ASP A 113 12.68 -15.71 -0.96
C ASP A 113 11.27 -16.21 -1.33
N ARG A 114 10.86 -17.36 -0.81
CA ARG A 114 9.49 -17.85 -0.97
C ARG A 114 8.47 -16.87 -0.36
N LEU A 115 8.71 -16.44 0.88
CA LEU A 115 7.86 -15.46 1.57
C LEU A 115 7.78 -14.14 0.78
N TYR A 116 8.92 -13.65 0.26
CA TYR A 116 8.96 -12.47 -0.59
C TYR A 116 8.06 -12.61 -1.81
N ARG A 117 8.15 -13.74 -2.54
CA ARG A 117 7.34 -14.00 -3.74
C ARG A 117 5.85 -14.06 -3.42
N GLU A 118 5.47 -14.71 -2.33
CA GLU A 118 4.07 -14.80 -1.89
C GLU A 118 3.50 -13.41 -1.55
N ILE A 119 4.24 -12.58 -0.81
CA ILE A 119 3.83 -11.21 -0.49
C ILE A 119 3.79 -10.35 -1.75
N TYR A 120 4.78 -10.47 -2.63
CA TYR A 120 4.84 -9.71 -3.88
C TYR A 120 3.64 -9.99 -4.78
N ALA A 121 3.26 -11.26 -4.94
CA ALA A 121 2.07 -11.65 -5.68
C ALA A 121 0.81 -11.03 -5.08
N ALA A 122 0.60 -11.17 -3.77
CA ALA A 122 -0.57 -10.61 -3.09
C ALA A 122 -0.64 -9.07 -3.20
N VAL A 123 0.49 -8.38 -3.13
CA VAL A 123 0.56 -6.91 -3.32
C VAL A 123 0.24 -6.51 -4.75
N THR A 124 0.69 -7.28 -5.72
CA THR A 124 0.42 -7.05 -7.15
C THR A 124 -1.05 -7.22 -7.45
N ASP A 125 -1.67 -8.30 -6.96
CA ASP A 125 -3.11 -8.56 -7.12
C ASP A 125 -3.96 -7.46 -6.47
N LEU A 126 -3.57 -7.01 -5.27
CA LEU A 126 -4.26 -5.91 -4.59
C LEU A 126 -4.19 -4.60 -5.39
N LYS A 127 -3.01 -4.29 -5.98
CA LYS A 127 -2.84 -3.09 -6.81
C LYS A 127 -3.71 -3.17 -8.06
N GLN A 128 -3.76 -4.35 -8.71
CA GLN A 128 -4.59 -4.56 -9.89
C GLN A 128 -6.09 -4.43 -9.56
N THR A 129 -6.53 -5.06 -8.47
CA THR A 129 -7.92 -4.97 -8.01
C THR A 129 -8.31 -3.52 -7.73
N LYS A 130 -7.47 -2.75 -7.03
CA LYS A 130 -7.73 -1.34 -6.75
C LYS A 130 -7.80 -0.50 -8.02
N LYS A 131 -6.99 -0.83 -9.04
CA LYS A 131 -7.03 -0.14 -10.33
C LYS A 131 -8.37 -0.37 -11.04
N VAL A 132 -8.81 -1.62 -11.13
CA VAL A 132 -10.11 -1.97 -11.72
C VAL A 132 -11.26 -1.28 -10.99
N MET A 133 -11.29 -1.36 -9.66
CA MET A 133 -12.34 -0.67 -8.88
C MET A 133 -12.37 0.85 -9.11
N LYS A 134 -11.22 1.46 -9.34
CA LYS A 134 -11.15 2.91 -9.64
C LYS A 134 -11.68 3.20 -11.04
N GLU A 135 -11.33 2.38 -12.02
CA GLU A 135 -11.83 2.51 -13.41
C GLU A 135 -13.35 2.33 -13.47
N ASP A 136 -13.89 1.32 -12.78
CA ASP A 136 -15.33 1.08 -12.67
C ASP A 136 -16.07 2.27 -12.03
N LEU A 137 -15.51 2.82 -10.94
CA LEU A 137 -16.08 4.00 -10.29
C LEU A 137 -16.07 5.23 -11.21
N GLU A 138 -14.99 5.46 -11.95
CA GLU A 138 -14.90 6.56 -12.89
C GLU A 138 -15.93 6.44 -14.03
N GLU A 139 -16.18 5.23 -14.51
CA GLU A 139 -17.19 4.97 -15.53
C GLU A 139 -18.61 5.21 -14.98
N GLU A 140 -18.91 4.73 -13.78
CA GLU A 140 -20.20 4.96 -13.11
C GLU A 140 -20.45 6.46 -12.90
N LEU A 141 -19.45 7.19 -12.41
CA LEU A 141 -19.56 8.64 -12.22
C LEU A 141 -19.81 9.41 -13.53
N LYS A 142 -19.21 8.97 -14.64
CA LYS A 142 -19.49 9.52 -15.97
C LYS A 142 -20.95 9.28 -16.37
N GLY A 143 -21.45 8.05 -16.16
CA GLY A 143 -22.86 7.71 -16.40
C GLY A 143 -23.82 8.59 -15.60
N ILE A 144 -23.56 8.76 -14.32
CA ILE A 144 -24.34 9.64 -13.45
C ILE A 144 -24.32 11.09 -13.96
N GLY A 145 -23.16 11.57 -14.42
CA GLY A 145 -23.01 12.91 -15.00
C GLY A 145 -23.90 13.11 -16.22
N VAL A 146 -23.94 12.14 -17.13
CA VAL A 146 -24.82 12.17 -18.31
C VAL A 146 -26.30 12.18 -17.90
N TRP A 147 -26.68 11.39 -16.94
CA TRP A 147 -28.07 11.35 -16.43
C TRP A 147 -28.49 12.67 -15.81
N LYS A 148 -27.62 13.29 -15.01
CA LYS A 148 -27.88 14.63 -14.43
C LYS A 148 -28.09 15.67 -15.52
N ALA A 149 -27.23 15.72 -16.53
CA ALA A 149 -27.35 16.65 -17.65
C ALA A 149 -28.69 16.44 -18.42
N ASN A 150 -29.11 15.19 -18.61
CA ASN A 150 -30.38 14.86 -19.25
C ASN A 150 -31.58 15.32 -18.39
N LEU A 151 -31.55 15.09 -17.08
CA LEU A 151 -32.59 15.55 -16.16
C LEU A 151 -32.69 17.08 -16.13
N ASP A 152 -31.57 17.79 -16.09
CA ASP A 152 -31.54 19.27 -16.15
C ASP A 152 -32.12 19.79 -17.48
N CYS A 153 -31.86 19.10 -18.60
CA CYS A 153 -32.47 19.44 -19.88
C CYS A 153 -34.00 19.26 -19.86
N ARG A 154 -34.47 18.10 -19.37
CA ARG A 154 -35.90 17.81 -19.28
C ARG A 154 -36.63 18.76 -18.33
N GLU A 155 -36.02 19.15 -17.22
CA GLU A 155 -36.57 20.18 -16.31
C GLU A 155 -36.77 21.50 -17.04
N LYS A 156 -35.74 21.98 -17.75
CA LYS A 156 -35.84 23.24 -18.55
C LYS A 156 -36.90 23.15 -19.63
N GLU A 157 -37.00 22.02 -20.32
CA GLU A 157 -38.04 21.78 -21.33
C GLU A 157 -39.45 21.79 -20.73
N ALA A 158 -39.65 21.16 -19.57
CA ALA A 158 -40.92 21.14 -18.89
C ALA A 158 -41.36 22.57 -18.45
N ILE A 159 -40.42 23.33 -17.86
CA ILE A 159 -40.68 24.74 -17.46
C ILE A 159 -41.01 25.58 -18.72
N ALA A 160 -40.26 25.46 -19.80
CA ALA A 160 -40.51 26.21 -21.03
C ALA A 160 -41.83 25.83 -21.69
N SER A 161 -42.25 24.56 -21.62
CA SER A 161 -43.55 24.11 -22.09
C SER A 161 -44.68 24.74 -21.25
N THR A 162 -44.60 24.67 -19.95
CA THR A 162 -45.62 25.26 -19.05
C THR A 162 -45.80 26.76 -19.25
N ILE A 163 -44.67 27.49 -19.47
CA ILE A 163 -44.74 28.95 -19.75
C ILE A 163 -45.44 29.21 -21.09
N ARG A 164 -45.18 28.41 -22.12
CA ARG A 164 -45.87 28.57 -23.44
C ARG A 164 -47.35 28.25 -23.31
N ASP A 165 -47.68 27.15 -22.67
CA ASP A 165 -49.08 26.72 -22.48
C ASP A 165 -49.89 27.76 -21.70
N ASN A 166 -49.27 28.37 -20.69
CA ASN A 166 -49.88 29.47 -19.92
C ASN A 166 -50.13 30.72 -20.80
N ALA A 167 -49.14 31.14 -21.60
CA ALA A 167 -49.25 32.27 -22.50
C ALA A 167 -50.33 32.05 -23.59
N GLU A 168 -50.46 30.85 -24.10
CA GLU A 168 -51.51 30.46 -25.06
C GLU A 168 -52.90 30.54 -24.38
N CYS A 169 -52.98 30.05 -23.14
CA CYS A 169 -54.20 30.09 -22.34
C CYS A 169 -54.65 31.57 -22.07
N GLU A 170 -53.72 32.43 -21.65
CA GLU A 170 -53.96 33.85 -21.44
C GLU A 170 -54.43 34.55 -22.71
N THR A 171 -53.80 34.24 -23.85
CA THR A 171 -54.19 34.81 -25.15
C THR A 171 -55.60 34.38 -25.57
N SER A 172 -55.93 33.08 -25.33
CA SER A 172 -57.24 32.54 -25.65
C SER A 172 -58.36 33.18 -24.76
N VAL A 173 -58.09 33.33 -23.46
CA VAL A 173 -59.02 34.00 -22.53
C VAL A 173 -59.17 35.45 -22.88
N GLY A 174 -58.11 36.17 -23.24
CA GLY A 174 -58.17 37.55 -23.74
C GLY A 174 -59.10 37.72 -24.95
N ALA A 175 -58.93 36.85 -25.95
CA ALA A 175 -59.77 36.86 -27.16
C ALA A 175 -61.25 36.56 -26.87
N LEU A 176 -61.56 35.71 -25.88
CA LEU A 176 -62.92 35.44 -25.45
C LEU A 176 -63.54 36.66 -24.73
N LEU A 177 -62.77 37.36 -23.89
CA LEU A 177 -63.19 38.55 -23.20
C LEU A 177 -63.46 39.71 -24.20
N ASP A 178 -62.57 39.93 -25.16
CA ASP A 178 -62.73 40.94 -26.21
C ASP A 178 -64.01 40.68 -27.03
N ARG A 179 -64.31 39.44 -27.36
CA ARG A 179 -65.54 39.06 -28.09
C ARG A 179 -66.77 39.33 -27.20
N ALA A 180 -66.77 38.94 -25.96
CA ALA A 180 -67.87 39.18 -25.04
C ALA A 180 -68.15 40.67 -24.82
N VAL A 181 -67.10 41.50 -24.78
CA VAL A 181 -67.25 42.98 -24.70
C VAL A 181 -67.79 43.55 -26.01
N ALA A 182 -67.38 43.07 -27.16
CA ALA A 182 -67.89 43.51 -28.48
C ALA A 182 -69.36 43.13 -28.64
N ASP A 183 -69.75 41.93 -28.24
CA ASP A 183 -71.14 41.47 -28.27
C ASP A 183 -72.05 42.34 -27.37
N MET A 184 -71.62 42.67 -26.17
CA MET A 184 -72.37 43.57 -25.27
C MET A 184 -72.47 45.01 -25.82
N ALA A 185 -71.47 45.50 -26.55
CA ALA A 185 -71.53 46.83 -27.15
C ALA A 185 -72.40 46.90 -28.39
N ALA A 186 -72.69 45.79 -29.06
CA ALA A 186 -73.60 45.70 -30.21
C ALA A 186 -75.08 45.64 -29.80
N ASP A 187 -75.40 45.29 -28.56
CA ASP A 187 -76.78 45.21 -28.01
C ASP A 187 -77.23 46.51 -27.38
N LEU A 188 -76.46 47.60 -27.37
CA LEU A 188 -76.71 48.93 -26.92
C LEU A 188 -77.10 49.87 -28.06
#